data_117e5c2c73ce6096825fb60d43165e47
#
_entry.id   117e5c2c73ce6096825fb60d43165e47
#
_cell.length_a   1.000
_cell.length_b   1.000
_cell.length_c   1.000
_cell.angle_alpha   90.00
_cell.angle_beta   90.00
_cell.angle_gamma   90.00
#
_symmetry.space_group_name_H-M   'P 1'
#
loop_
_entity.id
_entity.type
_entity.pdbx_description
1 polymer ?
#
loop_
_entity_poly.entity_id
_entity_poly.type
_entity_poly.pdbx_seq_one_letter_code
_entity_poly.pdbx_strand_id
1 'polypeptide(L)'
;MCGRYYVEPESDMEELLKLIAEAKRKAESAGEEVKTGEVFPSDTAAVIANNRQLKPTVFPMRWGFERRGGGLVINARSETAAEKQLFRESAQLRRCLIPASCYFEWERRTDGKVKYAIRPKGKELLYLGGLYTKPEPGALPRFTILTRKAADGISFIHDRMPVIVPKEKKADWLSQQLTLDELLGDAETDMEFQEA
;
A
#
# COMPACT_ATOMS: atom_id res chain seq x y z
N MET A 1 -6.66 10.42 4.89
CA MET A 1 -5.73 9.26 5.01
C MET A 1 -6.23 8.17 4.09
N CYS A 2 -5.35 7.57 3.27
CA CYS A 2 -5.71 6.55 2.28
C CYS A 2 -6.49 5.39 2.92
N GLY A 3 -7.80 5.39 2.73
CA GLY A 3 -8.71 4.35 3.24
C GLY A 3 -9.30 3.49 2.13
N ARG A 4 -8.88 3.72 0.88
CA ARG A 4 -9.37 2.99 -0.29
C ARG A 4 -8.41 3.14 -1.46
N TYR A 5 -8.17 2.07 -2.20
CA TYR A 5 -7.42 2.09 -3.45
C TYR A 5 -8.08 1.18 -4.49
N TYR A 6 -7.66 1.27 -5.73
CA TYR A 6 -8.24 0.53 -6.84
C TYR A 6 -7.18 -0.34 -7.52
N VAL A 7 -7.56 -1.56 -7.82
CA VAL A 7 -6.76 -2.52 -8.59
C VAL A 7 -7.56 -2.88 -9.84
N GLU A 8 -7.11 -2.41 -11.01
CA GLU A 8 -7.79 -2.65 -12.28
C GLU A 8 -7.84 -4.15 -12.59
N PRO A 9 -9.04 -4.77 -12.62
CA PRO A 9 -9.17 -6.21 -12.82
C PRO A 9 -8.93 -6.66 -14.27
N GLU A 10 -9.16 -5.77 -15.23
CA GLU A 10 -9.07 -6.02 -16.67
C GLU A 10 -7.97 -5.15 -17.32
N SER A 11 -6.88 -4.93 -16.59
CA SER A 11 -5.76 -4.11 -17.06
C SER A 11 -5.03 -4.79 -18.21
N ASP A 12 -4.65 -4.00 -19.23
CA ASP A 12 -3.71 -4.44 -20.27
C ASP A 12 -2.27 -4.58 -19.73
N MET A 13 -2.05 -4.22 -18.47
CA MET A 13 -0.75 -4.34 -17.81
C MET A 13 -0.46 -5.77 -17.37
N GLU A 14 0.28 -6.49 -18.19
CA GLU A 14 0.70 -7.87 -17.92
C GLU A 14 1.35 -8.05 -16.54
N GLU A 15 2.11 -7.04 -16.08
CA GLU A 15 2.74 -7.07 -14.75
C GLU A 15 1.70 -7.14 -13.63
N LEU A 16 0.66 -6.30 -13.66
CA LEU A 16 -0.39 -6.28 -12.64
C LEU A 16 -1.19 -7.58 -12.65
N LEU A 17 -1.57 -8.06 -13.82
CA LEU A 17 -2.31 -9.32 -13.96
C LEU A 17 -1.54 -10.52 -13.41
N LYS A 18 -0.24 -10.61 -13.67
CA LYS A 18 0.63 -11.68 -13.10
C LYS A 18 0.69 -11.62 -11.58
N LEU A 19 0.81 -10.42 -11.00
CA LEU A 19 0.83 -10.23 -9.55
C LEU A 19 -0.50 -10.68 -8.91
N ILE A 20 -1.63 -10.29 -9.50
CA ILE A 20 -2.97 -10.68 -9.03
C ILE A 20 -3.14 -12.21 -9.12
N ALA A 21 -2.82 -12.82 -10.27
CA ALA A 21 -2.97 -14.26 -10.48
C ALA A 21 -2.14 -15.08 -9.49
N GLU A 22 -0.89 -14.67 -9.23
CA GLU A 22 -0.02 -15.33 -8.25
C GLU A 22 -0.58 -15.21 -6.83
N ALA A 23 -1.09 -14.02 -6.45
CA ALA A 23 -1.71 -13.81 -5.14
C ALA A 23 -2.97 -14.66 -4.97
N LYS A 24 -3.86 -14.70 -5.97
CA LYS A 24 -5.08 -15.52 -5.96
C LYS A 24 -4.76 -17.00 -5.74
N ARG A 25 -3.84 -17.56 -6.54
CA ARG A 25 -3.41 -18.96 -6.41
C ARG A 25 -2.90 -19.29 -4.98
N LYS A 26 -2.17 -18.36 -4.35
CA LYS A 26 -1.69 -18.56 -2.97
C LYS A 26 -2.80 -18.38 -1.93
N ALA A 27 -3.76 -17.52 -2.17
CA ALA A 27 -4.89 -17.27 -1.27
C ALA A 27 -5.87 -18.45 -1.23
N GLU A 28 -6.12 -19.10 -2.38
CA GLU A 28 -6.98 -20.27 -2.49
C GLU A 28 -6.58 -21.38 -1.50
N SER A 29 -5.28 -21.60 -1.30
CA SER A 29 -4.78 -22.58 -0.33
C SER A 29 -5.08 -22.23 1.13
N ALA A 30 -5.39 -20.97 1.40
CA ALA A 30 -5.78 -20.46 2.73
C ALA A 30 -7.30 -20.23 2.85
N GLY A 31 -8.10 -20.55 1.82
CA GLY A 31 -9.55 -20.29 1.79
C GLY A 31 -9.90 -18.80 1.71
N GLU A 32 -9.00 -17.97 1.18
CA GLU A 32 -9.16 -16.51 1.09
C GLU A 32 -9.29 -16.06 -0.35
N GLU A 33 -10.02 -14.95 -0.57
CA GLU A 33 -10.18 -14.31 -1.87
C GLU A 33 -9.35 -13.03 -1.96
N VAL A 34 -8.54 -12.89 -3.02
CA VAL A 34 -7.81 -11.65 -3.31
C VAL A 34 -8.73 -10.68 -4.01
N LYS A 35 -8.93 -9.51 -3.41
CA LYS A 35 -9.79 -8.46 -3.90
C LYS A 35 -9.14 -7.71 -5.06
N THR A 36 -9.96 -7.39 -6.08
CA THR A 36 -9.67 -6.46 -7.18
C THR A 36 -10.81 -5.43 -7.29
N GLY A 37 -10.68 -4.42 -8.13
CA GLY A 37 -11.58 -3.28 -8.09
C GLY A 37 -11.26 -2.38 -6.89
N GLU A 38 -12.26 -1.83 -6.24
CA GLU A 38 -12.07 -1.08 -5.00
C GLU A 38 -11.72 -2.02 -3.84
N VAL A 39 -10.58 -1.75 -3.21
CA VAL A 39 -10.05 -2.49 -2.05
C VAL A 39 -10.25 -1.67 -0.78
N PHE A 40 -10.85 -2.30 0.22
CA PHE A 40 -11.22 -1.69 1.51
C PHE A 40 -10.37 -2.25 2.65
N PRO A 41 -10.28 -1.54 3.79
CA PRO A 41 -9.74 -2.12 5.01
C PRO A 41 -10.38 -3.47 5.35
N SER A 42 -9.57 -4.41 5.81
CA SER A 42 -9.87 -5.83 6.04
C SER A 42 -9.89 -6.74 4.81
N ASP A 43 -9.95 -6.21 3.59
CA ASP A 43 -9.83 -7.05 2.40
C ASP A 43 -8.44 -7.68 2.30
N THR A 44 -8.39 -8.85 1.66
CA THR A 44 -7.14 -9.52 1.29
C THR A 44 -6.70 -9.05 -0.09
N ALA A 45 -5.46 -8.61 -0.22
CA ALA A 45 -4.91 -8.04 -1.45
C ALA A 45 -3.57 -8.67 -1.85
N ALA A 46 -3.18 -8.47 -3.12
CA ALA A 46 -1.86 -8.83 -3.61
C ALA A 46 -0.79 -7.85 -3.05
N VAL A 47 0.22 -8.36 -2.38
CA VAL A 47 1.30 -7.57 -1.76
C VAL A 47 2.65 -8.17 -2.14
N ILE A 48 3.59 -7.33 -2.58
CA ILE A 48 4.95 -7.74 -2.91
C ILE A 48 5.82 -7.55 -1.66
N ALA A 49 6.49 -8.60 -1.25
CA ALA A 49 7.46 -8.57 -0.16
C ALA A 49 8.61 -9.56 -0.45
N ASN A 50 9.72 -9.43 0.24
CA ASN A 50 10.79 -10.38 0.14
C ASN A 50 10.42 -11.71 0.79
N ASN A 51 10.67 -12.82 0.10
CA ASN A 51 10.61 -14.15 0.67
C ASN A 51 11.84 -14.44 1.58
N ARG A 52 11.95 -15.66 2.09
CA ARG A 52 13.07 -16.08 2.96
C ARG A 52 14.44 -16.02 2.28
N GLN A 53 14.48 -16.05 0.94
CA GLN A 53 15.70 -15.91 0.13
C GLN A 53 15.97 -14.46 -0.30
N LEU A 54 15.27 -13.49 0.30
CA LEU A 54 15.33 -12.06 -0.01
C LEU A 54 14.97 -11.73 -1.49
N LYS A 55 14.16 -12.58 -2.11
CA LYS A 55 13.64 -12.34 -3.47
C LYS A 55 12.23 -11.75 -3.41
N PRO A 56 11.96 -10.67 -4.15
CA PRO A 56 10.60 -10.13 -4.28
C PRO A 56 9.62 -11.20 -4.76
N THR A 57 8.55 -11.37 -4.03
CA THR A 57 7.52 -12.40 -4.26
C THR A 57 6.16 -11.84 -3.86
N VAL A 58 5.10 -12.26 -4.53
CA VAL A 58 3.73 -11.85 -4.20
C VAL A 58 3.14 -12.73 -3.11
N PHE A 59 2.49 -12.09 -2.15
CA PHE A 59 1.75 -12.76 -1.07
C PHE A 59 0.35 -12.17 -0.95
N PRO A 60 -0.68 -12.99 -0.68
CA PRO A 60 -1.95 -12.50 -0.18
C PRO A 60 -1.76 -12.00 1.24
N MET A 61 -2.17 -10.76 1.52
CA MET A 61 -2.12 -10.17 2.87
C MET A 61 -3.40 -9.39 3.13
N ARG A 62 -3.84 -9.36 4.40
CA ARG A 62 -5.04 -8.66 4.83
C ARG A 62 -4.72 -7.21 5.22
N TRP A 63 -5.51 -6.25 4.74
CA TRP A 63 -5.27 -4.84 5.03
C TRP A 63 -5.70 -4.43 6.43
N GLY A 64 -4.77 -3.92 7.21
CA GLY A 64 -4.96 -3.39 8.56
C GLY A 64 -4.29 -4.24 9.63
N PHE A 65 -3.38 -3.62 10.40
CA PHE A 65 -2.82 -4.23 11.60
C PHE A 65 -3.88 -4.25 12.70
N GLU A 66 -3.98 -5.33 13.44
CA GLU A 66 -4.85 -5.40 14.60
C GLU A 66 -4.30 -4.57 15.75
N ARG A 67 -5.19 -3.82 16.39
CA ARG A 67 -4.87 -3.03 17.55
C ARG A 67 -5.27 -3.78 18.83
N ARG A 68 -4.42 -3.73 19.85
CA ARG A 68 -4.81 -4.17 21.20
C ARG A 68 -6.05 -3.36 21.65
N GLY A 69 -7.12 -4.05 22.01
CA GLY A 69 -8.39 -3.41 22.35
C GLY A 69 -9.39 -3.25 21.20
N GLY A 70 -9.05 -3.78 20.00
CA GLY A 70 -9.93 -3.82 18.83
C GLY A 70 -9.65 -2.72 17.81
N GLY A 71 -10.20 -2.93 16.60
CA GLY A 71 -10.04 -2.04 15.45
C GLY A 71 -8.78 -2.31 14.64
N LEU A 72 -8.75 -1.71 13.43
CA LEU A 72 -7.66 -1.85 12.48
C LEU A 72 -6.86 -0.56 12.34
N VAL A 73 -5.56 -0.70 12.22
CA VAL A 73 -4.63 0.39 11.88
C VAL A 73 -4.22 0.21 10.42
N ILE A 74 -4.92 0.92 9.54
CA ILE A 74 -4.80 0.79 8.09
C ILE A 74 -3.68 1.65 7.49
N ASN A 75 -3.22 2.66 8.23
CA ASN A 75 -2.14 3.56 7.81
C ASN A 75 -1.14 3.78 8.94
N ALA A 76 0.13 3.95 8.57
CA ALA A 76 1.20 4.39 9.46
C ALA A 76 1.85 5.66 8.90
N ARG A 77 2.10 6.66 9.74
CA ARG A 77 2.85 7.84 9.32
C ARG A 77 4.31 7.47 9.15
N SER A 78 4.87 7.70 7.96
CA SER A 78 6.27 7.37 7.65
C SER A 78 7.24 8.07 8.61
N GLU A 79 6.95 9.30 8.99
CA GLU A 79 7.77 10.13 9.87
C GLU A 79 7.96 9.55 11.29
N THR A 80 7.05 8.68 11.72
CA THR A 80 7.09 8.12 13.09
C THR A 80 6.97 6.60 13.13
N ALA A 81 6.90 5.94 11.98
CA ALA A 81 6.70 4.49 11.93
C ALA A 81 7.86 3.71 12.56
N ALA A 82 9.10 4.18 12.38
CA ALA A 82 10.29 3.56 12.97
C ALA A 82 10.36 3.69 14.50
N GLU A 83 9.64 4.63 15.09
CA GLU A 83 9.65 4.90 16.53
C GLU A 83 8.50 4.18 17.27
N LYS A 84 7.35 4.07 16.64
CA LYS A 84 6.14 3.52 17.26
C LYS A 84 6.24 2.01 17.45
N GLN A 85 5.99 1.52 18.65
CA GLN A 85 6.06 0.11 19.01
C GLN A 85 5.31 -0.81 18.04
N LEU A 86 4.14 -0.38 17.54
CA LEU A 86 3.32 -1.17 16.62
C LEU A 86 4.01 -1.41 15.26
N PHE A 87 4.84 -0.47 14.81
CA PHE A 87 5.39 -0.47 13.45
C PHE A 87 6.91 -0.66 13.40
N ARG A 88 7.62 -0.34 14.49
CA ARG A 88 9.09 -0.27 14.54
C ARG A 88 9.79 -1.48 13.93
N GLU A 89 9.42 -2.67 14.35
CA GLU A 89 10.04 -3.90 13.83
C GLU A 89 9.70 -4.12 12.35
N SER A 90 8.46 -3.82 11.94
CA SER A 90 8.06 -3.94 10.53
C SER A 90 8.70 -2.88 9.64
N ALA A 91 8.94 -1.67 10.15
CA ALA A 91 9.65 -0.61 9.42
C ALA A 91 11.11 -0.99 9.13
N GLN A 92 11.73 -1.76 10.02
CA GLN A 92 13.10 -2.24 9.85
C GLN A 92 13.18 -3.50 8.96
N LEU A 93 12.30 -4.48 9.18
CA LEU A 93 12.47 -5.84 8.66
C LEU A 93 11.39 -6.30 7.68
N ARG A 94 10.25 -5.63 7.60
CA ARG A 94 9.07 -6.12 6.86
C ARG A 94 8.38 -5.01 6.08
N ARG A 95 9.13 -4.44 5.14
CA ARG A 95 8.57 -3.51 4.15
C ARG A 95 7.95 -4.27 2.99
N CYS A 96 6.89 -3.72 2.43
CA CYS A 96 6.18 -4.30 1.30
C CYS A 96 5.72 -3.22 0.32
N LEU A 97 5.27 -3.66 -0.85
CA LEU A 97 4.71 -2.83 -1.90
C LEU A 97 3.32 -3.34 -2.25
N ILE A 98 2.36 -2.46 -2.31
CA ILE A 98 0.98 -2.77 -2.68
C ILE A 98 0.74 -2.21 -4.08
N PRO A 99 0.61 -3.07 -5.12
CA PRO A 99 0.32 -2.62 -6.48
C PRO A 99 -1.13 -2.10 -6.54
N ALA A 100 -1.31 -0.97 -7.20
CA ALA A 100 -2.61 -0.33 -7.40
C ALA A 100 -2.64 0.46 -8.70
N SER A 101 -3.83 0.76 -9.21
CA SER A 101 -4.04 1.64 -10.38
C SER A 101 -4.25 3.09 -9.96
N CYS A 102 -4.90 3.32 -8.82
CA CYS A 102 -5.03 4.61 -8.16
C CYS A 102 -5.38 4.42 -6.68
N TYR A 103 -5.34 5.49 -5.91
CA TYR A 103 -5.94 5.53 -4.57
C TYR A 103 -7.00 6.60 -4.50
N PHE A 104 -7.92 6.50 -3.54
CA PHE A 104 -9.01 7.44 -3.35
C PHE A 104 -8.81 8.28 -2.09
N GLU A 105 -9.13 9.58 -2.22
CA GLU A 105 -9.28 10.51 -1.11
C GLU A 105 -10.50 11.42 -1.34
N TRP A 106 -10.95 12.05 -0.26
CA TRP A 106 -12.14 12.90 -0.26
C TRP A 106 -11.80 14.31 0.17
N GLU A 107 -12.03 15.25 -0.73
CA GLU A 107 -12.08 16.66 -0.38
C GLU A 107 -13.34 16.94 0.45
N ARG A 108 -13.18 17.67 1.52
CA ARG A 108 -14.31 18.18 2.31
C ARG A 108 -14.69 19.55 1.81
N ARG A 109 -15.86 19.68 1.21
CA ARG A 109 -16.46 20.95 0.79
C ARG A 109 -17.61 21.31 1.71
N THR A 110 -18.09 22.55 1.62
CA THR A 110 -19.24 23.05 2.42
C THR A 110 -20.51 22.31 2.14
N ASP A 111 -20.69 21.81 0.93
CA ASP A 111 -21.87 21.10 0.41
C ASP A 111 -21.71 19.56 0.42
N GLY A 112 -20.59 19.03 0.91
CA GLY A 112 -20.39 17.59 0.99
C GLY A 112 -18.94 17.13 0.88
N LYS A 113 -18.77 15.90 0.37
CA LYS A 113 -17.46 15.31 0.10
C LYS A 113 -17.37 14.93 -1.37
N VAL A 114 -16.29 15.33 -2.01
CA VAL A 114 -15.98 14.96 -3.39
C VAL A 114 -14.88 13.89 -3.36
N LYS A 115 -15.13 12.76 -4.03
CA LYS A 115 -14.19 11.65 -4.16
C LYS A 115 -13.26 11.93 -5.33
N TYR A 116 -11.98 11.71 -5.13
CA TYR A 116 -10.95 11.80 -6.17
C TYR A 116 -10.21 10.49 -6.32
N ALA A 117 -9.99 10.07 -7.56
CA ALA A 117 -9.01 9.06 -7.92
C ALA A 117 -7.67 9.77 -8.19
N ILE A 118 -6.62 9.34 -7.50
CA ILE A 118 -5.32 10.00 -7.51
C ILE A 118 -4.23 8.98 -7.86
N ARG A 119 -3.30 9.37 -8.75
CA ARG A 119 -2.14 8.54 -9.14
C ARG A 119 -0.96 9.42 -9.55
N PRO A 120 0.26 8.88 -9.65
CA PRO A 120 1.38 9.59 -10.25
C PRO A 120 1.08 9.91 -11.71
N LYS A 121 1.44 11.12 -12.14
CA LYS A 121 1.16 11.62 -13.48
C LYS A 121 1.73 10.72 -14.57
N GLY A 122 0.87 10.31 -15.52
CA GLY A 122 1.24 9.48 -16.65
C GLY A 122 1.61 8.04 -16.28
N LYS A 123 1.28 7.55 -15.06
CA LYS A 123 1.52 6.16 -14.65
C LYS A 123 0.21 5.43 -14.38
N GLU A 124 0.03 4.27 -14.99
CA GLU A 124 -1.15 3.41 -14.81
C GLU A 124 -1.00 2.44 -13.64
N LEU A 125 0.24 2.09 -13.28
CA LEU A 125 0.57 1.24 -12.14
C LEU A 125 1.43 2.00 -11.13
N LEU A 126 0.98 2.03 -9.90
CA LEU A 126 1.70 2.59 -8.77
C LEU A 126 1.96 1.52 -7.71
N TYR A 127 2.97 1.75 -6.89
CA TYR A 127 3.33 0.88 -5.78
C TYR A 127 3.23 1.66 -4.47
N LEU A 128 2.19 1.38 -3.68
CA LEU A 128 2.06 1.97 -2.35
C LEU A 128 3.06 1.31 -1.42
N GLY A 129 3.88 2.10 -0.76
CA GLY A 129 4.82 1.64 0.26
C GLY A 129 4.06 1.24 1.52
N GLY A 130 4.39 0.08 2.06
CA GLY A 130 3.74 -0.45 3.24
C GLY A 130 4.66 -1.24 4.15
N LEU A 131 4.10 -1.62 5.28
CA LEU A 131 4.70 -2.51 6.27
C LEU A 131 3.79 -3.72 6.46
N TYR A 132 4.35 -4.89 6.82
CA TYR A 132 3.54 -6.06 7.11
C TYR A 132 3.93 -6.73 8.45
N THR A 133 2.99 -7.48 9.02
CA THR A 133 3.20 -8.23 10.26
C THR A 133 4.03 -9.48 10.01
N LYS A 134 4.68 -9.99 11.06
CA LYS A 134 5.27 -11.33 11.01
C LYS A 134 4.16 -12.35 10.68
N PRO A 135 4.38 -13.25 9.70
CA PRO A 135 3.43 -14.31 9.43
C PRO A 135 3.25 -15.22 10.65
N GLU A 136 1.99 -15.56 10.96
CA GLU A 136 1.64 -16.52 12.00
C GLU A 136 1.13 -17.83 11.36
N PRO A 137 1.34 -18.99 12.00
CA PRO A 137 0.83 -20.24 11.49
C PRO A 137 -0.69 -20.22 11.32
N GLY A 138 -1.17 -20.57 10.12
CA GLY A 138 -2.60 -20.62 9.81
C GLY A 138 -3.30 -19.29 9.58
N ALA A 139 -2.58 -18.15 9.60
CA ALA A 139 -3.13 -16.84 9.34
C ALA A 139 -2.37 -16.12 8.23
N LEU A 140 -3.08 -15.33 7.41
CA LEU A 140 -2.44 -14.43 6.47
C LEU A 140 -1.75 -13.29 7.23
N PRO A 141 -0.56 -12.85 6.79
CA PRO A 141 0.05 -11.64 7.31
C PRO A 141 -0.85 -10.44 7.00
N ARG A 142 -0.71 -9.40 7.81
CA ARG A 142 -1.44 -8.15 7.63
C ARG A 142 -0.51 -7.06 7.15
N PHE A 143 -1.01 -6.14 6.33
CA PHE A 143 -0.25 -4.98 5.90
C PHE A 143 -0.91 -3.67 6.33
N THR A 144 -0.12 -2.61 6.40
CA THR A 144 -0.56 -1.22 6.59
C THR A 144 0.15 -0.34 5.56
N ILE A 145 -0.54 0.68 5.05
CA ILE A 145 0.01 1.60 4.06
C ILE A 145 0.74 2.73 4.79
N LEU A 146 1.97 3.03 4.37
CA LEU A 146 2.70 4.20 4.84
C LEU A 146 2.14 5.46 4.19
N THR A 147 2.01 6.51 4.99
CA THR A 147 1.56 7.83 4.52
C THR A 147 2.58 8.91 4.86
N ARG A 148 2.64 9.94 4.03
CA ARG A 148 3.46 11.14 4.18
C ARG A 148 2.62 12.40 4.01
N LYS A 149 3.20 13.57 4.24
CA LYS A 149 2.57 14.85 3.86
C LYS A 149 2.20 14.82 2.38
N ALA A 150 1.01 15.30 2.04
CA ALA A 150 0.57 15.39 0.65
C ALA A 150 1.46 16.34 -0.16
N ALA A 151 1.63 16.03 -1.45
CA ALA A 151 2.23 16.95 -2.40
C ALA A 151 1.36 18.19 -2.56
N ASP A 152 1.96 19.34 -2.87
CA ASP A 152 1.26 20.62 -2.90
C ASP A 152 0.08 20.61 -3.89
N GLY A 153 0.23 19.92 -5.05
CA GLY A 153 -0.81 19.83 -6.08
C GLY A 153 -2.08 19.10 -5.67
N ILE A 154 -2.05 18.30 -4.61
CA ILE A 154 -3.20 17.50 -4.10
C ILE A 154 -3.54 17.79 -2.63
N SER A 155 -2.83 18.71 -2.00
CA SER A 155 -2.99 19.02 -0.57
C SER A 155 -4.37 19.60 -0.22
N PHE A 156 -5.07 20.18 -1.20
CA PHE A 156 -6.46 20.67 -1.04
C PHE A 156 -7.47 19.51 -0.86
N ILE A 157 -7.17 18.32 -1.40
CA ILE A 157 -8.02 17.15 -1.25
C ILE A 157 -7.85 16.57 0.16
N HIS A 158 -6.59 16.35 0.58
CA HIS A 158 -6.23 15.84 1.90
C HIS A 158 -4.78 16.23 2.24
N ASP A 159 -4.50 16.47 3.54
CA ASP A 159 -3.16 16.83 4.05
C ASP A 159 -2.14 15.66 4.01
N ARG A 160 -2.61 14.44 3.78
CA ARG A 160 -1.80 13.21 3.71
C ARG A 160 -2.00 12.49 2.38
N MET A 161 -0.95 11.84 1.90
CA MET A 161 -0.97 10.92 0.77
C MET A 161 -0.23 9.62 1.14
N PRO A 162 -0.49 8.49 0.46
CA PRO A 162 0.36 7.31 0.60
C PRO A 162 1.79 7.60 0.14
N VAL A 163 2.75 6.90 0.71
CA VAL A 163 4.11 6.83 0.14
C VAL A 163 4.01 6.02 -1.14
N ILE A 164 4.36 6.61 -2.28
CA ILE A 164 4.36 5.93 -3.58
C ILE A 164 5.79 5.73 -4.01
N VAL A 165 6.17 4.47 -4.17
CA VAL A 165 7.54 4.06 -4.48
C VAL A 165 7.70 3.97 -6.00
N PRO A 166 8.68 4.67 -6.59
CA PRO A 166 8.99 4.55 -8.02
C PRO A 166 9.32 3.11 -8.40
N LYS A 167 8.97 2.70 -9.63
CA LYS A 167 9.16 1.32 -10.10
C LYS A 167 10.63 0.88 -10.02
N GLU A 168 11.56 1.77 -10.35
CA GLU A 168 13.01 1.56 -10.30
C GLU A 168 13.57 1.44 -8.88
N LYS A 169 12.83 1.94 -7.87
CA LYS A 169 13.23 1.90 -6.46
C LYS A 169 12.61 0.73 -5.67
N LYS A 170 11.88 -0.16 -6.33
CA LYS A 170 11.24 -1.32 -5.66
C LYS A 170 12.23 -2.20 -4.92
N ALA A 171 13.39 -2.47 -5.50
CA ALA A 171 14.41 -3.30 -4.88
C ALA A 171 15.01 -2.63 -3.63
N ASP A 172 15.32 -1.33 -3.71
CA ASP A 172 15.82 -0.53 -2.60
C ASP A 172 14.78 -0.50 -1.46
N TRP A 173 13.49 -0.28 -1.80
CA TRP A 173 12.40 -0.29 -0.82
C TRP A 173 12.28 -1.59 -0.06
N LEU A 174 12.37 -2.71 -0.75
CA LEU A 174 12.28 -4.04 -0.15
C LEU A 174 13.58 -4.47 0.53
N SER A 175 14.70 -3.80 0.24
CA SER A 175 15.97 -4.02 0.91
C SER A 175 15.89 -3.63 2.38
N GLN A 176 16.60 -4.39 3.23
CA GLN A 176 16.75 -4.06 4.65
C GLN A 176 17.99 -3.20 4.92
N GLN A 177 18.73 -2.80 3.88
CA GLN A 177 19.99 -2.06 3.99
C GLN A 177 19.78 -0.56 4.18
N LEU A 178 18.70 0.01 3.62
CA LEU A 178 18.38 1.42 3.74
C LEU A 178 17.33 1.68 4.83
N THR A 179 17.46 2.79 5.50
CA THR A 179 16.45 3.27 6.46
C THR A 179 15.20 3.77 5.74
N LEU A 180 14.10 3.91 6.47
CA LEU A 180 12.87 4.45 5.90
C LEU A 180 13.06 5.91 5.43
N ASP A 181 13.80 6.72 6.19
CA ASP A 181 14.05 8.13 5.87
C ASP A 181 14.86 8.28 4.57
N GLU A 182 15.86 7.44 4.34
CA GLU A 182 16.64 7.44 3.10
C GLU A 182 15.75 7.11 1.87
N LEU A 183 14.76 6.23 2.04
CA LEU A 183 13.85 5.82 0.97
C LEU A 183 12.75 6.83 0.67
N LEU A 184 12.35 7.66 1.66
CA LEU A 184 11.27 8.63 1.50
C LEU A 184 11.62 9.79 0.57
N GLY A 185 12.91 10.10 0.43
CA GLY A 185 13.40 11.14 -0.50
C GLY A 185 13.08 10.83 -1.96
N ASP A 186 13.01 9.55 -2.33
CA ASP A 186 12.75 9.08 -3.69
C ASP A 186 11.24 8.89 -4.00
N ALA A 187 10.34 9.09 -3.02
CA ALA A 187 8.91 8.85 -3.22
C ALA A 187 8.28 9.84 -4.21
N GLU A 188 7.37 9.34 -5.04
CA GLU A 188 6.64 10.14 -6.06
C GLU A 188 5.85 11.29 -5.43
N THR A 189 5.90 12.45 -6.07
CA THR A 189 5.18 13.67 -5.66
C THR A 189 4.45 14.38 -6.81
N ASP A 190 4.77 14.06 -8.08
CA ASP A 190 4.06 14.62 -9.24
C ASP A 190 2.78 13.78 -9.49
N MET A 191 1.65 14.32 -9.04
CA MET A 191 0.38 13.62 -8.99
C MET A 191 -0.63 14.22 -9.96
N GLU A 192 -1.45 13.37 -10.55
CA GLU A 192 -2.68 13.73 -11.25
C GLU A 192 -3.90 13.20 -10.51
N PHE A 193 -5.04 13.82 -10.69
CA PHE A 193 -6.29 13.44 -10.03
C PHE A 193 -7.49 13.72 -10.94
N GLN A 194 -8.58 13.00 -10.70
CA GLN A 194 -9.89 13.22 -11.32
C GLN A 194 -11.00 12.93 -10.30
N GLU A 195 -12.12 13.60 -10.43
CA GLU A 195 -13.33 13.27 -9.66
C GLU A 195 -13.85 11.89 -10.05
N ALA A 196 -14.30 11.07 -9.05
CA ALA A 196 -14.63 9.65 -9.22
C ALA A 196 -15.99 9.28 -8.58
#